data_92c69b2d78999088c5a1768fd67927a9
#
_entry.id   92c69b2d78999088c5a1768fd67927a9
#
_cell.length_a   1.000
_cell.length_b   1.000
_cell.length_c   1.000
_cell.angle_alpha   90.00
_cell.angle_beta   90.00
_cell.angle_gamma   90.00
#
_symmetry.space_group_name_H-M   'P 1'
#
loop_
_entity.id
_entity.type
_entity.pdbx_description
1 polymer ?
#
loop_
_entity_poly.entity_id
_entity_poly.type
_entity_poly.pdbx_seq_one_letter_code
_entity_poly.pdbx_strand_id
1 'polypeptide(L)'
;GVYFAVWAPNAMRVSVVGDFNHWDGRAHQMNRLAVSGIFELFIPGVKPGALYKYEVKAKGSLVYLKADPYANEAELRPKNASIVADLKSYKWEDESWMKNRKDVNNEEKPILVYEMHLGSWRKPEDRLFYTYRELAPQVAEYVKEMGYTHVELMPVMEHPFDGSWGYQVTGYYA
;
A
#
# COMPACT_ATOMS: atom_id res chain seq x y z
N GLY A 1 -2.00 6.35 19.14
CA GLY A 1 -3.06 5.41 18.73
C GLY A 1 -3.38 5.51 17.26
N VAL A 2 -4.14 4.55 16.77
CA VAL A 2 -4.50 4.42 15.34
C VAL A 2 -6.03 4.36 15.21
N TYR A 3 -6.53 5.08 14.22
CA TYR A 3 -7.93 5.01 13.81
C TYR A 3 -8.03 4.06 12.60
N PHE A 4 -8.78 2.99 12.76
CA PHE A 4 -9.04 1.99 11.75
C PHE A 4 -10.43 2.20 11.16
N ALA A 5 -10.55 2.11 9.84
CA ALA A 5 -11.83 2.18 9.14
C ALA A 5 -11.82 1.25 7.92
N VAL A 6 -12.90 0.53 7.70
CA VAL A 6 -13.05 -0.37 6.55
C VAL A 6 -14.49 -0.41 6.06
N TRP A 7 -14.67 -0.42 4.76
CA TRP A 7 -15.98 -0.61 4.15
C TRP A 7 -16.26 -2.11 3.96
N ALA A 8 -17.23 -2.62 4.71
CA ALA A 8 -17.62 -4.03 4.69
C ALA A 8 -19.15 -4.18 4.82
N PRO A 9 -19.93 -3.71 3.82
CA PRO A 9 -21.40 -3.55 3.95
C PRO A 9 -22.12 -4.85 4.24
N ASN A 10 -21.60 -5.99 3.83
CA ASN A 10 -22.17 -7.31 4.03
C ASN A 10 -21.68 -8.04 5.29
N ALA A 11 -20.76 -7.43 6.05
CA ALA A 11 -20.28 -8.01 7.29
C ALA A 11 -21.32 -7.86 8.42
N MET A 12 -21.42 -8.90 9.25
CA MET A 12 -22.18 -8.87 10.49
C MET A 12 -21.39 -8.19 11.62
N ARG A 13 -20.07 -8.41 11.63
CA ARG A 13 -19.11 -7.85 12.58
C ARG A 13 -17.75 -7.72 11.89
N VAL A 14 -17.03 -6.68 12.24
CA VAL A 14 -15.61 -6.54 11.92
C VAL A 14 -14.85 -6.25 13.20
N SER A 15 -13.68 -6.86 13.36
CA SER A 15 -12.77 -6.58 14.47
C SER A 15 -11.38 -6.32 13.91
N VAL A 16 -10.61 -5.47 14.59
CA VAL A 16 -9.18 -5.30 14.31
C VAL A 16 -8.42 -6.31 15.14
N VAL A 17 -7.59 -7.12 14.50
CA VAL A 17 -6.72 -8.10 15.15
C VAL A 17 -5.27 -7.83 14.77
N GLY A 18 -4.36 -8.04 15.69
CA GLY A 18 -2.94 -7.80 15.48
C GLY A 18 -2.10 -8.16 16.71
N ASP A 19 -0.80 -7.87 16.64
CA ASP A 19 0.13 -8.18 17.74
C ASP A 19 -0.28 -7.53 19.06
N PHE A 20 -0.90 -6.34 18.99
CA PHE A 20 -1.34 -5.55 20.16
C PHE A 20 -2.52 -6.17 20.92
N ASN A 21 -3.17 -7.20 20.39
CA ASN A 21 -4.28 -7.90 21.06
C ASN A 21 -4.22 -9.42 20.89
N HIS A 22 -3.03 -9.97 20.65
CA HIS A 22 -2.81 -11.42 20.46
C HIS A 22 -3.69 -12.03 19.35
N TRP A 23 -4.03 -11.23 18.34
CA TRP A 23 -4.88 -11.65 17.21
C TRP A 23 -6.29 -12.10 17.62
N ASP A 24 -6.80 -11.61 18.79
CA ASP A 24 -8.11 -11.95 19.32
C ASP A 24 -9.19 -10.97 18.85
N GLY A 25 -10.08 -11.42 17.96
CA GLY A 25 -11.18 -10.63 17.42
C GLY A 25 -12.26 -10.23 18.42
N ARG A 26 -12.21 -10.73 19.66
CA ARG A 26 -13.12 -10.31 20.74
C ARG A 26 -12.71 -8.99 21.39
N ALA A 27 -11.41 -8.66 21.33
CA ALA A 27 -10.85 -7.53 22.07
C ALA A 27 -11.17 -6.17 21.43
N HIS A 28 -11.14 -6.08 20.08
CA HIS A 28 -11.29 -4.80 19.37
C HIS A 28 -12.34 -4.90 18.27
N GLN A 29 -13.60 -5.05 18.68
CA GLN A 29 -14.73 -5.01 17.75
C GLN A 29 -14.98 -3.57 17.30
N MET A 30 -15.18 -3.40 16.01
CA MET A 30 -15.41 -2.10 15.38
C MET A 30 -16.89 -1.70 15.43
N ASN A 31 -17.15 -0.41 15.51
CA ASN A 31 -18.49 0.17 15.46
C ASN A 31 -18.93 0.32 13.99
N ARG A 32 -20.15 -0.11 13.69
CA ARG A 32 -20.75 0.10 12.37
C ARG A 32 -21.37 1.50 12.30
N LEU A 33 -20.98 2.28 11.29
CA LEU A 33 -21.57 3.58 11.03
C LEU A 33 -22.90 3.45 10.30
N ALA A 34 -23.97 3.28 11.05
CA ALA A 34 -25.36 3.20 10.55
C ALA A 34 -25.47 2.33 9.28
N VAL A 35 -26.06 2.88 8.21
CA VAL A 35 -26.29 2.19 6.92
C VAL A 35 -25.14 2.29 5.92
N SER A 36 -24.07 3.01 6.25
CA SER A 36 -22.94 3.25 5.32
C SER A 36 -22.19 1.98 4.92
N GLY A 37 -22.22 0.95 5.77
CA GLY A 37 -21.41 -0.24 5.65
C GLY A 37 -19.95 -0.05 6.09
N ILE A 38 -19.61 1.11 6.62
CA ILE A 38 -18.28 1.40 7.20
C ILE A 38 -18.27 0.90 8.64
N PHE A 39 -17.16 0.25 8.99
CA PHE A 39 -16.81 -0.10 10.36
C PHE A 39 -15.58 0.71 10.77
N GLU A 40 -15.58 1.23 12.00
CA GLU A 40 -14.52 2.07 12.51
C GLU A 40 -14.20 1.80 13.97
N LEU A 41 -12.94 2.05 14.35
CA LEU A 41 -12.47 1.96 15.73
C LEU A 41 -11.17 2.73 15.92
N PHE A 42 -11.09 3.52 17.00
CA PHE A 42 -9.81 4.07 17.47
C PHE A 42 -9.21 3.15 18.55
N ILE A 43 -7.96 2.73 18.36
CA ILE A 43 -7.24 1.91 19.33
C ILE A 43 -6.08 2.73 19.89
N PRO A 44 -6.12 3.13 21.18
CA PRO A 44 -5.04 3.87 21.80
C PRO A 44 -3.79 3.00 21.96
N GLY A 45 -2.62 3.62 21.93
CA GLY A 45 -1.33 2.94 22.17
C GLY A 45 -0.76 2.14 21.02
N VAL A 46 -1.51 1.85 19.97
CA VAL A 46 -0.98 1.24 18.74
C VAL A 46 -0.03 2.22 18.06
N LYS A 47 1.11 1.71 17.60
CA LYS A 47 2.20 2.50 17.00
C LYS A 47 2.49 2.06 15.56
N PRO A 48 3.17 2.89 14.75
CA PRO A 48 3.72 2.46 13.48
C PRO A 48 4.57 1.20 13.62
N GLY A 49 4.51 0.32 12.62
CA GLY A 49 5.14 -1.00 12.61
C GLY A 49 4.25 -2.12 13.19
N ALA A 50 3.12 -1.81 13.84
CA ALA A 50 2.22 -2.85 14.34
C ALA A 50 1.55 -3.60 13.19
N LEU A 51 1.54 -4.93 13.28
CA LEU A 51 0.86 -5.81 12.34
C LEU A 51 -0.62 -5.89 12.66
N TYR A 52 -1.47 -5.88 11.64
CA TYR A 52 -2.91 -6.04 11.82
C TYR A 52 -3.61 -6.67 10.62
N LYS A 53 -4.80 -7.21 10.87
CA LYS A 53 -5.81 -7.61 9.87
C LYS A 53 -7.21 -7.24 10.37
N TYR A 54 -8.16 -7.32 9.46
CA TYR A 54 -9.57 -7.32 9.83
C TYR A 54 -10.08 -8.75 9.95
N GLU A 55 -10.64 -9.10 11.12
CA GLU A 55 -11.46 -10.28 11.31
C GLU A 55 -12.90 -9.94 10.93
N VAL A 56 -13.35 -10.47 9.80
CA VAL A 56 -14.67 -10.21 9.22
C VAL A 56 -15.59 -11.40 9.44
N LYS A 57 -16.66 -11.22 10.20
CA LYS A 57 -17.72 -12.21 10.37
C LYS A 57 -18.79 -11.95 9.30
N ALA A 58 -18.93 -12.88 8.37
CA ALA A 58 -19.97 -12.90 7.35
C ALA A 58 -21.26 -13.60 7.84
N LYS A 59 -22.31 -13.58 7.04
CA LYS A 59 -23.51 -14.37 7.28
C LYS A 59 -23.16 -15.86 7.34
N GLY A 60 -23.91 -16.65 8.13
CA GLY A 60 -23.68 -18.09 8.27
C GLY A 60 -22.49 -18.46 9.17
N SER A 61 -22.09 -17.56 10.09
CA SER A 61 -21.02 -17.79 11.08
C SER A 61 -19.60 -17.96 10.49
N LEU A 62 -19.39 -17.70 9.22
CA LEU A 62 -18.07 -17.72 8.58
C LEU A 62 -17.25 -16.51 9.08
N VAL A 63 -16.01 -16.77 9.46
CA VAL A 63 -15.05 -15.76 9.92
C VAL A 63 -13.82 -15.81 9.02
N TYR A 64 -13.43 -14.66 8.49
CA TYR A 64 -12.28 -14.50 7.62
C TYR A 64 -11.29 -13.51 8.20
N LEU A 65 -10.00 -13.79 8.10
CA LEU A 65 -8.95 -12.81 8.30
C LEU A 65 -8.59 -12.19 6.95
N LYS A 66 -8.73 -10.87 6.85
CA LYS A 66 -8.46 -10.11 5.63
C LYS A 66 -7.40 -9.04 5.91
N ALA A 67 -6.43 -8.91 4.99
CA ALA A 67 -5.58 -7.73 4.94
C ALA A 67 -6.44 -6.49 4.65
N ASP A 68 -5.96 -5.34 5.05
CA ASP A 68 -6.57 -4.06 4.70
C ASP A 68 -6.19 -3.69 3.26
N PRO A 69 -7.14 -3.59 2.31
CA PRO A 69 -6.83 -3.25 0.94
C PRO A 69 -6.31 -1.81 0.77
N TYR A 70 -6.52 -0.96 1.78
CA TYR A 70 -6.03 0.43 1.82
C TYR A 70 -4.85 0.62 2.77
N ALA A 71 -4.24 -0.46 3.26
CA ALA A 71 -3.01 -0.36 4.02
C ALA A 71 -1.93 0.35 3.20
N ASN A 72 -1.15 1.21 3.84
CA ASN A 72 -0.04 1.91 3.19
C ASN A 72 1.27 1.11 3.23
N GLU A 73 1.28 -0.01 3.94
CA GLU A 73 2.42 -0.91 4.08
C GLU A 73 1.92 -2.33 4.39
N ALA A 74 2.56 -3.34 3.83
CA ALA A 74 2.22 -4.75 4.01
C ALA A 74 3.44 -5.59 4.38
N GLU A 75 3.22 -6.75 5.01
CA GLU A 75 4.27 -7.74 5.20
C GLU A 75 4.75 -8.30 3.87
N LEU A 76 6.05 -8.52 3.77
CA LEU A 76 6.63 -9.22 2.61
C LEU A 76 6.08 -10.66 2.55
N ARG A 77 5.66 -11.05 1.35
CA ARG A 77 5.17 -12.39 1.04
C ARG A 77 6.16 -13.49 1.45
N PRO A 78 5.73 -14.66 1.91
CA PRO A 78 4.35 -15.20 1.84
C PRO A 78 3.41 -14.70 2.94
N LYS A 79 3.86 -13.88 3.85
CA LYS A 79 3.01 -13.23 4.84
C LYS A 79 2.13 -12.18 4.18
N ASN A 80 1.05 -11.77 4.84
CA ASN A 80 0.06 -10.87 4.25
C ASN A 80 -0.72 -10.04 5.27
N ALA A 81 -0.13 -9.73 6.41
CA ALA A 81 -0.71 -8.75 7.30
C ALA A 81 -0.43 -7.33 6.80
N SER A 82 -1.32 -6.43 7.13
CA SER A 82 -1.12 -5.01 6.94
C SER A 82 -0.24 -4.46 8.06
N ILE A 83 0.51 -3.42 7.78
CA ILE A 83 1.40 -2.75 8.74
C ILE A 83 0.90 -1.31 8.93
N VAL A 84 0.86 -0.86 10.18
CA VAL A 84 0.57 0.54 10.49
C VAL A 84 1.75 1.40 10.04
N ALA A 85 1.58 2.18 8.98
CA ALA A 85 2.62 3.05 8.42
C ALA A 85 2.65 4.43 9.07
N ASP A 86 3.83 5.04 9.19
CA ASP A 86 4.00 6.45 9.53
C ASP A 86 4.13 7.29 8.25
N LEU A 87 3.01 7.84 7.80
CA LEU A 87 2.97 8.67 6.59
C LEU A 87 3.62 10.06 6.76
N LYS A 88 3.97 10.45 7.99
CA LYS A 88 4.60 11.76 8.29
C LYS A 88 6.12 11.71 8.33
N SER A 89 6.71 10.52 8.27
CA SER A 89 8.16 10.34 8.35
C SER A 89 8.91 10.83 7.11
N TYR A 90 8.24 10.86 5.95
CA TYR A 90 8.84 11.30 4.69
C TYR A 90 8.71 12.82 4.51
N LYS A 91 9.82 13.48 4.24
CA LYS A 91 9.87 14.90 3.89
C LYS A 91 9.99 15.03 2.39
N TRP A 92 9.02 15.69 1.78
CA TRP A 92 9.04 16.04 0.36
C TRP A 92 9.99 17.20 0.13
N GLU A 93 10.84 17.09 -0.88
CA GLU A 93 11.78 18.14 -1.32
C GLU A 93 11.48 18.53 -2.78
N ASP A 94 10.21 18.50 -3.16
CA ASP A 94 9.73 18.65 -4.53
C ASP A 94 9.02 19.99 -4.79
N GLU A 95 9.14 20.97 -3.89
CA GLU A 95 8.46 22.27 -3.98
C GLU A 95 8.75 23.01 -5.30
N SER A 96 10.01 22.98 -5.76
CA SER A 96 10.40 23.59 -7.03
C SER A 96 9.73 22.91 -8.22
N TRP A 97 9.67 21.59 -8.23
CA TRP A 97 8.99 20.82 -9.25
C TRP A 97 7.47 21.07 -9.22
N MET A 98 6.86 21.05 -8.06
CA MET A 98 5.43 21.33 -7.88
C MET A 98 5.03 22.72 -8.37
N LYS A 99 5.89 23.72 -8.19
CA LYS A 99 5.66 25.07 -8.69
C LYS A 99 5.72 25.14 -10.21
N ASN A 100 6.65 24.41 -10.83
CA ASN A 100 6.94 24.50 -12.26
C ASN A 100 6.26 23.41 -13.10
N ARG A 101 5.60 22.43 -12.49
CA ARG A 101 5.06 21.25 -13.21
C ARG A 101 4.06 21.57 -14.32
N LYS A 102 3.34 22.69 -14.21
CA LYS A 102 2.39 23.12 -15.25
C LYS A 102 3.10 23.49 -16.55
N ASP A 103 4.31 24.06 -16.44
CA ASP A 103 5.12 24.45 -17.61
C ASP A 103 5.87 23.26 -18.19
N VAL A 104 6.14 22.22 -17.38
CA VAL A 104 6.82 20.99 -17.80
C VAL A 104 5.86 20.05 -18.51
N ASN A 105 4.64 19.89 -17.99
CA ASN A 105 3.59 19.02 -18.54
C ASN A 105 2.66 19.79 -19.50
N ASN A 106 3.24 20.52 -20.44
CA ASN A 106 2.47 21.22 -21.46
C ASN A 106 2.14 20.26 -22.61
N GLU A 107 0.87 20.21 -23.04
CA GLU A 107 0.38 19.39 -24.15
C GLU A 107 1.06 19.71 -25.51
N GLU A 108 1.71 20.88 -25.61
CA GLU A 108 2.46 21.30 -26.80
C GLU A 108 3.87 20.71 -26.87
N LYS A 109 4.34 20.02 -25.83
CA LYS A 109 5.70 19.43 -25.78
C LYS A 109 5.69 17.95 -26.19
N PRO A 110 6.77 17.46 -26.80
CA PRO A 110 6.93 16.03 -27.09
C PRO A 110 6.86 15.21 -25.81
N ILE A 111 6.18 14.07 -25.87
CA ILE A 111 6.09 13.08 -24.80
C ILE A 111 6.91 11.87 -25.20
N LEU A 112 7.90 11.52 -24.36
CA LEU A 112 8.68 10.30 -24.45
C LEU A 112 8.43 9.48 -23.19
N VAL A 113 7.74 8.35 -23.34
CA VAL A 113 7.36 7.47 -22.22
C VAL A 113 8.31 6.29 -22.16
N TYR A 114 8.83 6.00 -20.97
CA TYR A 114 9.58 4.78 -20.68
C TYR A 114 8.72 3.86 -19.82
N GLU A 115 8.20 2.79 -20.41
CA GLU A 115 7.46 1.75 -19.69
C GLU A 115 8.43 0.75 -19.09
N MET A 116 8.24 0.39 -17.81
CA MET A 116 9.13 -0.53 -17.13
C MET A 116 8.46 -1.35 -16.03
N HIS A 117 8.97 -2.56 -15.84
CA HIS A 117 8.65 -3.42 -14.70
C HIS A 117 9.79 -3.36 -13.68
N LEU A 118 9.54 -2.80 -12.49
CA LEU A 118 10.58 -2.56 -11.48
C LEU A 118 11.31 -3.84 -11.05
N GLY A 119 10.57 -4.94 -10.87
CA GLY A 119 11.14 -6.21 -10.40
C GLY A 119 12.09 -6.90 -11.38
N SER A 120 12.08 -6.55 -12.67
CA SER A 120 12.94 -7.15 -13.70
C SER A 120 13.92 -6.19 -14.34
N TRP A 121 13.78 -4.89 -14.12
CA TRP A 121 14.62 -3.86 -14.77
C TRP A 121 16.09 -3.95 -14.37
N ARG A 122 16.34 -4.02 -13.06
CA ARG A 122 17.68 -4.31 -12.49
C ARG A 122 17.51 -5.23 -11.29
N LYS A 123 18.50 -6.10 -11.07
CA LYS A 123 18.54 -7.01 -9.94
C LYS A 123 19.82 -6.84 -9.14
N PRO A 124 19.76 -6.85 -7.80
CA PRO A 124 20.95 -6.92 -6.97
C PRO A 124 21.60 -8.30 -7.09
N GLU A 125 22.89 -8.40 -6.74
CA GLU A 125 23.63 -9.66 -6.80
C GLU A 125 23.31 -10.60 -5.60
N ASP A 126 22.92 -10.01 -4.47
CA ASP A 126 22.76 -10.67 -3.18
C ASP A 126 21.32 -11.10 -2.84
N ARG A 127 20.33 -10.68 -3.63
CA ARG A 127 18.91 -10.93 -3.38
C ARG A 127 18.06 -10.84 -4.67
N LEU A 128 16.77 -11.19 -4.56
CA LEU A 128 15.90 -11.27 -5.74
C LEU A 128 15.51 -9.90 -6.32
N PHE A 129 15.28 -8.89 -5.45
CA PHE A 129 14.76 -7.58 -5.86
C PHE A 129 15.42 -6.44 -5.09
N TYR A 130 15.52 -5.28 -5.73
CA TYR A 130 15.70 -4.01 -5.07
C TYR A 130 14.40 -3.55 -4.40
N THR A 131 14.50 -2.79 -3.33
CA THR A 131 13.36 -2.02 -2.81
C THR A 131 13.06 -0.84 -3.74
N TYR A 132 11.84 -0.32 -3.69
CA TYR A 132 11.48 0.87 -4.47
C TYR A 132 12.34 2.09 -4.12
N ARG A 133 12.75 2.23 -2.86
CA ARG A 133 13.65 3.32 -2.42
C ARG A 133 15.04 3.21 -3.03
N GLU A 134 15.55 2.02 -3.24
CA GLU A 134 16.85 1.79 -3.88
C GLU A 134 16.79 1.97 -5.40
N LEU A 135 15.64 1.63 -6.02
CA LEU A 135 15.45 1.81 -7.45
C LEU A 135 15.18 3.25 -7.85
N ALA A 136 14.48 4.02 -7.01
CA ALA A 136 14.05 5.38 -7.34
C ALA A 136 15.20 6.27 -7.87
N PRO A 137 16.36 6.40 -7.20
CA PRO A 137 17.47 7.20 -7.72
C PRO A 137 18.05 6.66 -9.02
N GLN A 138 18.14 5.34 -9.17
CA GLN A 138 18.68 4.70 -10.38
C GLN A 138 17.79 4.93 -11.61
N VAL A 139 16.46 4.82 -11.41
CA VAL A 139 15.48 5.10 -12.46
C VAL A 139 15.51 6.57 -12.84
N ALA A 140 15.54 7.47 -11.85
CA ALA A 140 15.56 8.91 -12.07
C ALA A 140 16.81 9.35 -12.87
N GLU A 141 17.98 8.80 -12.54
CA GLU A 141 19.22 9.05 -13.27
C GLU A 141 19.13 8.56 -14.71
N TYR A 142 18.73 7.31 -14.92
CA TYR A 142 18.63 6.69 -16.24
C TYR A 142 17.65 7.42 -17.16
N VAL A 143 16.44 7.71 -16.70
CA VAL A 143 15.42 8.37 -17.54
C VAL A 143 15.81 9.81 -17.88
N LYS A 144 16.52 10.49 -16.97
CA LYS A 144 17.05 11.83 -17.19
C LYS A 144 18.18 11.82 -18.22
N GLU A 145 19.12 10.89 -18.12
CA GLU A 145 20.23 10.72 -19.08
C GLU A 145 19.69 10.40 -20.48
N MET A 146 18.70 9.51 -20.57
CA MET A 146 18.09 9.10 -21.84
C MET A 146 17.10 10.13 -22.42
N GLY A 147 16.74 11.16 -21.64
CA GLY A 147 15.86 12.23 -22.10
C GLY A 147 14.36 11.86 -22.09
N TYR A 148 13.96 10.82 -21.37
CA TYR A 148 12.55 10.50 -21.20
C TYR A 148 11.83 11.56 -20.39
N THR A 149 10.59 11.87 -20.78
CA THR A 149 9.75 12.86 -20.09
C THR A 149 8.81 12.23 -19.08
N HIS A 150 8.44 10.97 -19.28
CA HIS A 150 7.50 10.22 -18.45
C HIS A 150 8.02 8.80 -18.22
N VAL A 151 7.65 8.26 -17.06
CA VAL A 151 7.87 6.84 -16.73
C VAL A 151 6.51 6.21 -16.50
N GLU A 152 6.23 5.11 -17.18
CA GLU A 152 5.08 4.27 -16.95
C GLU A 152 5.54 3.02 -16.18
N LEU A 153 5.10 2.90 -14.94
CA LEU A 153 5.42 1.75 -14.11
C LEU A 153 4.35 0.68 -14.30
N MET A 154 4.74 -0.52 -14.72
CA MET A 154 3.90 -1.70 -14.58
C MET A 154 3.52 -1.86 -13.10
N PRO A 155 2.43 -2.59 -12.74
CA PRO A 155 1.82 -2.49 -11.43
C PRO A 155 2.81 -2.59 -10.26
N VAL A 156 2.75 -1.60 -9.36
CA VAL A 156 3.62 -1.49 -8.18
C VAL A 156 2.87 -1.72 -6.87
N MET A 157 1.58 -1.99 -6.96
CA MET A 157 0.69 -2.27 -5.85
C MET A 157 1.06 -3.60 -5.18
N GLU A 158 0.64 -3.79 -3.91
CA GLU A 158 0.90 -5.04 -3.19
C GLU A 158 0.28 -6.25 -3.90
N HIS A 159 1.07 -7.29 -4.09
CA HIS A 159 0.67 -8.53 -4.75
C HIS A 159 1.41 -9.74 -4.15
N PRO A 160 0.73 -10.89 -3.94
CA PRO A 160 1.32 -12.05 -3.29
C PRO A 160 2.14 -12.94 -4.23
N PHE A 161 1.99 -12.76 -5.55
CA PHE A 161 2.57 -13.64 -6.56
C PHE A 161 3.39 -12.87 -7.59
N ASP A 162 4.71 -12.99 -7.53
CA ASP A 162 5.65 -12.31 -8.43
C ASP A 162 5.41 -12.60 -9.92
N GLY A 163 5.00 -13.82 -10.25
CA GLY A 163 4.69 -14.22 -11.62
C GLY A 163 3.50 -13.48 -12.24
N SER A 164 2.71 -12.77 -11.44
CA SER A 164 1.64 -11.89 -11.94
C SER A 164 2.14 -10.53 -12.43
N TRP A 165 3.40 -10.19 -12.19
CA TRP A 165 4.01 -8.87 -12.46
C TRP A 165 3.25 -7.71 -11.81
N GLY A 166 2.61 -7.97 -10.66
CA GLY A 166 1.79 -6.99 -9.95
C GLY A 166 0.33 -6.87 -10.43
N TYR A 167 -0.12 -7.66 -11.40
CA TYR A 167 -1.50 -7.60 -11.87
C TYR A 167 -2.53 -8.31 -10.96
N GLN A 168 -2.08 -9.19 -10.04
CA GLN A 168 -2.94 -9.83 -9.03
C GLN A 168 -2.85 -9.09 -7.70
N VAL A 169 -3.47 -7.93 -7.63
CA VAL A 169 -3.39 -6.98 -6.54
C VAL A 169 -4.14 -7.46 -5.29
N THR A 170 -3.55 -7.29 -4.11
CA THR A 170 -4.18 -7.51 -2.80
C THR A 170 -4.28 -6.23 -1.95
N GLY A 171 -3.56 -5.18 -2.28
CA GLY A 171 -3.62 -3.87 -1.65
C GLY A 171 -3.25 -2.77 -2.64
N TYR A 172 -3.76 -1.55 -2.45
CA TYR A 172 -3.52 -0.43 -3.38
C TYR A 172 -2.13 0.19 -3.23
N TYR A 173 -1.47 -0.03 -2.11
CA TYR A 173 -0.13 0.46 -1.81
C TYR A 173 0.81 -0.71 -1.50
N ALA A 174 2.13 -0.48 -1.56
CA ALA A 174 3.17 -1.47 -1.26
C ALA A 174 4.33 -0.83 -0.52
#